data_1199c3fda1f83250f9f7125cafe38df2
#
_entry.id   1199c3fda1f83250f9f7125cafe38df2
#
_cell.length_a   1.000
_cell.length_b   1.000
_cell.length_c   1.000
_cell.angle_alpha   90.00
_cell.angle_beta   90.00
_cell.angle_gamma   90.00
#
_symmetry.space_group_name_H-M   'P 1'
#
loop_
_entity.id
_entity.type
_entity.pdbx_description
1 polymer ?
#
loop_
_entity_poly.entity_id
_entity_poly.type
_entity_poly.pdbx_seq_one_letter_code
_entity_poly.pdbx_strand_id
1 'polypeptide(L)'
;MTHTKQNIRLALRIVLGLVYFIAGVAHIRSPDGFLQITPEWVPYPDAVIFLTGLSEIAGSLALVFIPRLRVAAGIGLAAYAICVFPANINHAINDIAI
;
A
#
# COMPACT_ATOMS: atom_id res chain seq x y z
N MET A 1 -20.61 -10.64 -21.93
CA MET A 1 -19.20 -11.04 -21.75
C MET A 1 -18.31 -9.88 -21.46
N THR A 2 -18.24 -8.88 -22.35
CA THR A 2 -17.38 -7.70 -22.19
C THR A 2 -17.72 -6.89 -20.92
N HIS A 3 -19.02 -6.73 -20.64
CA HIS A 3 -19.49 -5.99 -19.47
C HIS A 3 -19.10 -6.69 -18.16
N THR A 4 -19.11 -8.02 -18.12
CA THR A 4 -18.73 -8.76 -16.93
C THR A 4 -17.27 -8.56 -16.60
N LYS A 5 -16.37 -8.61 -17.61
CA LYS A 5 -14.94 -8.34 -17.41
C LYS A 5 -14.69 -6.90 -16.95
N GLN A 6 -15.39 -5.95 -17.55
CA GLN A 6 -15.28 -4.55 -17.17
C GLN A 6 -15.77 -4.32 -15.74
N ASN A 7 -16.85 -4.96 -15.34
CA ASN A 7 -17.40 -4.86 -13.99
C ASN A 7 -16.47 -5.47 -12.95
N ILE A 8 -15.85 -6.61 -13.27
CA ILE A 8 -14.87 -7.25 -12.40
C ILE A 8 -13.64 -6.35 -12.23
N ARG A 9 -13.13 -5.81 -13.34
CA ARG A 9 -11.97 -4.89 -13.29
C ARG A 9 -12.27 -3.65 -12.46
N LEU A 10 -13.46 -3.08 -12.64
CA LEU A 10 -13.89 -1.92 -11.86
C LEU A 10 -13.97 -2.25 -10.38
N ALA A 11 -14.61 -3.38 -10.04
CA ALA A 11 -14.74 -3.82 -8.66
C ALA A 11 -13.37 -4.04 -8.02
N LEU A 12 -12.44 -4.70 -8.72
CA LEU A 12 -11.09 -4.93 -8.23
C LEU A 12 -10.34 -3.63 -7.99
N ARG A 13 -10.46 -2.65 -8.91
CA ARG A 13 -9.81 -1.35 -8.75
C ARG A 13 -10.35 -0.61 -7.54
N ILE A 14 -11.66 -0.63 -7.35
CA ILE A 14 -12.29 0.04 -6.21
C ILE A 14 -11.84 -0.61 -4.90
N VAL A 15 -11.85 -1.94 -4.84
CA VAL A 15 -11.42 -2.66 -3.64
C VAL A 15 -9.95 -2.37 -3.33
N LEU A 16 -9.08 -2.48 -4.33
CA LEU A 16 -7.65 -2.19 -4.14
C LEU A 16 -7.43 -0.73 -3.76
N GLY A 17 -8.14 0.18 -4.42
CA GLY A 17 -8.05 1.60 -4.10
C GLY A 17 -8.45 1.89 -2.66
N LEU A 18 -9.54 1.27 -2.19
CA LEU A 18 -9.98 1.43 -0.80
C LEU A 18 -8.95 0.87 0.20
N VAL A 19 -8.43 -0.33 -0.09
CA VAL A 19 -7.44 -0.97 0.79
C VAL A 19 -6.20 -0.09 0.92
N TYR A 20 -5.65 0.36 -0.21
CA TYR A 20 -4.45 1.20 -0.20
C TYR A 20 -4.71 2.58 0.39
N PHE A 21 -5.88 3.15 0.15
CA PHE A 21 -6.25 4.43 0.73
C PHE A 21 -6.31 4.35 2.25
N ILE A 22 -6.99 3.33 2.76
CA ILE A 22 -7.12 3.11 4.21
C ILE A 22 -5.74 2.85 4.82
N ALA A 23 -4.91 2.03 4.16
CA ALA A 23 -3.55 1.76 4.62
C ALA A 23 -2.71 3.04 4.64
N GLY A 24 -2.82 3.87 3.60
CA GLY A 24 -2.11 5.14 3.55
C GLY A 24 -2.51 6.09 4.67
N VAL A 25 -3.80 6.20 4.94
CA VAL A 25 -4.30 7.00 6.06
C VAL A 25 -3.78 6.46 7.39
N ALA A 26 -3.78 5.13 7.55
CA ALA A 26 -3.28 4.49 8.76
C ALA A 26 -1.79 4.78 8.98
N HIS A 27 -0.97 4.80 7.93
CA HIS A 27 0.45 5.15 8.01
C HIS A 27 0.66 6.56 8.57
N ILE A 28 -0.20 7.49 8.19
CA ILE A 28 -0.09 8.88 8.60
C ILE A 28 -0.65 9.09 10.00
N ARG A 29 -1.79 8.47 10.32
CA ARG A 29 -2.50 8.69 11.58
C ARG A 29 -1.97 7.85 12.73
N SER A 30 -1.45 6.66 12.45
CA SER A 30 -0.99 5.72 13.47
C SER A 30 0.37 5.14 13.08
N PRO A 31 1.43 5.97 12.99
CA PRO A 31 2.74 5.52 12.55
C PRO A 31 3.40 4.54 13.51
N ASP A 32 3.04 4.57 14.80
CA ASP A 32 3.71 3.75 15.82
C ASP A 32 3.58 2.24 15.53
N GLY A 33 2.40 1.80 15.07
CA GLY A 33 2.21 0.41 14.70
C GLY A 33 3.12 -0.05 13.57
N PHE A 34 3.35 0.83 12.60
CA PHE A 34 4.24 0.54 11.48
C PHE A 34 5.70 0.62 11.86
N LEU A 35 6.06 1.51 12.80
CA LEU A 35 7.43 1.59 13.32
C LEU A 35 7.83 0.28 14.00
N GLN A 36 6.93 -0.35 14.73
CA GLN A 36 7.21 -1.61 15.43
C GLN A 36 7.60 -2.74 14.50
N ILE A 37 7.07 -2.76 13.27
CA ILE A 37 7.34 -3.81 12.29
C ILE A 37 8.41 -3.42 11.27
N THR A 38 8.91 -2.19 11.33
CA THR A 38 9.93 -1.73 10.39
C THR A 38 11.29 -2.32 10.75
N PRO A 39 12.01 -2.92 9.76
CA PRO A 39 13.35 -3.44 10.03
C PRO A 39 14.30 -2.34 10.51
N GLU A 40 15.24 -2.70 11.38
CA GLU A 40 16.16 -1.75 11.98
C GLU A 40 17.10 -1.08 10.97
N TRP A 41 17.34 -1.74 9.82
CA TRP A 41 18.22 -1.19 8.79
C TRP A 41 17.59 -0.07 7.98
N VAL A 42 16.29 0.20 8.15
CA VAL A 42 15.62 1.26 7.41
C VAL A 42 16.01 2.62 8.01
N PRO A 43 16.61 3.54 7.19
CA PRO A 43 16.96 4.87 7.67
C PRO A 43 15.73 5.76 7.77
N TYR A 44 15.71 6.65 8.76
CA TYR A 44 14.63 7.63 8.94
C TYR A 44 13.24 6.99 8.86
N PRO A 45 12.93 6.01 9.72
CA PRO A 45 11.70 5.23 9.59
C PRO A 45 10.43 6.07 9.65
N ASP A 46 10.41 7.14 10.45
CA ASP A 46 9.24 8.04 10.52
C ASP A 46 8.94 8.68 9.17
N ALA A 47 9.98 9.20 8.50
CA ALA A 47 9.84 9.84 7.20
C ALA A 47 9.43 8.82 6.14
N VAL A 48 10.01 7.61 6.18
CA VAL A 48 9.68 6.55 5.23
C VAL A 48 8.20 6.17 5.37
N ILE A 49 7.71 5.97 6.59
CA ILE A 49 6.32 5.61 6.84
C ILE A 49 5.38 6.72 6.35
N PHE A 50 5.70 7.97 6.63
CA PHE A 50 4.89 9.11 6.18
C PHE A 50 4.84 9.18 4.65
N LEU A 51 5.99 9.07 3.99
CA LEU A 51 6.07 9.13 2.52
C LEU A 51 5.38 7.94 1.87
N THR A 52 5.49 6.74 2.44
CA THR A 52 4.78 5.58 1.91
C THR A 52 3.28 5.75 2.05
N GLY A 53 2.81 6.33 3.16
CA GLY A 53 1.40 6.64 3.35
C GLY A 53 0.87 7.60 2.30
N LEU A 54 1.60 8.69 2.04
CA LEU A 54 1.24 9.65 0.98
C LEU A 54 1.23 8.98 -0.39
N SER A 55 2.22 8.14 -0.67
CA SER A 55 2.32 7.43 -1.95
C SER A 55 1.15 6.46 -2.14
N GLU A 56 0.75 5.77 -1.10
CA GLU A 56 -0.41 4.87 -1.15
C GLU A 56 -1.69 5.63 -1.44
N ILE A 57 -1.90 6.77 -0.78
CA ILE A 57 -3.08 7.60 -1.01
C ILE A 57 -3.09 8.11 -2.45
N ALA A 58 -1.98 8.68 -2.91
CA ALA A 58 -1.86 9.19 -4.26
C ALA A 58 -2.06 8.08 -5.30
N GLY A 59 -1.42 6.93 -5.10
CA GLY A 59 -1.54 5.79 -6.00
C GLY A 59 -2.96 5.23 -6.05
N SER A 60 -3.63 5.14 -4.90
CA SER A 60 -5.01 4.63 -4.85
C SER A 60 -5.97 5.56 -5.58
N LEU A 61 -5.83 6.87 -5.41
CA LEU A 61 -6.67 7.84 -6.12
C LEU A 61 -6.41 7.81 -7.62
N ALA A 62 -5.15 7.69 -8.04
CA ALA A 62 -4.81 7.59 -9.45
C ALA A 62 -5.35 6.30 -10.07
N LEU A 63 -5.26 5.19 -9.34
CA LEU A 63 -5.77 3.90 -9.81
C LEU A 63 -7.28 3.95 -10.10
N VAL A 64 -8.05 4.59 -9.23
CA VAL A 64 -9.50 4.62 -9.34
C VAL A 64 -9.98 5.72 -10.27
N PHE A 65 -9.42 6.94 -10.17
CA PHE A 65 -10.01 8.12 -10.80
C PHE A 65 -9.28 8.65 -12.03
N ILE A 66 -8.02 8.28 -12.25
CA ILE A 66 -7.22 8.85 -13.34
C ILE A 66 -6.81 7.76 -14.33
N PRO A 67 -7.60 7.55 -15.41
CA PRO A 67 -7.34 6.43 -16.36
C PRO A 67 -5.95 6.42 -16.96
N ARG A 68 -5.39 7.59 -17.29
CA ARG A 68 -4.06 7.65 -17.92
C ARG A 68 -2.93 7.30 -16.97
N LEU A 69 -3.16 7.38 -15.66
CA LEU A 69 -2.16 7.03 -14.64
C LEU A 69 -2.40 5.64 -14.06
N ARG A 70 -3.43 4.94 -14.52
CA ARG A 70 -3.87 3.67 -13.93
C ARG A 70 -2.80 2.59 -13.97
N VAL A 71 -2.14 2.44 -15.12
CA VAL A 71 -1.07 1.44 -15.27
C VAL A 71 0.13 1.82 -14.39
N ALA A 72 0.53 3.09 -14.43
CA ALA A 72 1.64 3.57 -13.61
C ALA A 72 1.33 3.42 -12.11
N ALA A 73 0.10 3.76 -11.70
CA ALA A 73 -0.33 3.61 -10.30
C ALA A 73 -0.32 2.15 -9.87
N GLY A 74 -0.83 1.25 -10.72
CA GLY A 74 -0.82 -0.19 -10.44
C GLY A 74 0.59 -0.74 -10.27
N ILE A 75 1.50 -0.35 -11.16
CA ILE A 75 2.91 -0.75 -11.08
C ILE A 75 3.55 -0.20 -9.79
N GLY A 76 3.29 1.06 -9.49
CA GLY A 76 3.83 1.70 -8.29
C GLY A 76 3.35 1.03 -7.00
N LEU A 77 2.06 0.73 -6.91
CA LEU A 77 1.50 0.06 -5.75
C LEU A 77 2.01 -1.39 -5.61
N ALA A 78 2.17 -2.10 -6.74
CA ALA A 78 2.74 -3.45 -6.73
C ALA A 78 4.20 -3.42 -6.28
N ALA A 79 4.99 -2.47 -6.80
CA ALA A 79 6.39 -2.31 -6.39
C ALA A 79 6.49 -1.97 -4.90
N TYR A 80 5.61 -1.11 -4.41
CA TYR A 80 5.52 -0.79 -2.98
C TYR A 80 5.25 -2.04 -2.15
N ALA A 81 4.29 -2.86 -2.56
CA ALA A 81 3.95 -4.09 -1.84
C ALA A 81 5.14 -5.04 -1.75
N ILE A 82 5.93 -5.15 -2.83
CA ILE A 82 7.14 -5.96 -2.84
C ILE A 82 8.18 -5.37 -1.88
N CYS A 83 8.33 -4.05 -1.87
CA CYS A 83 9.31 -3.37 -1.01
C CYS A 83 8.99 -3.49 0.48
N VAL A 84 7.70 -3.54 0.85
CA VAL A 84 7.33 -3.70 2.27
C VAL A 84 7.27 -5.17 2.71
N PHE A 85 7.45 -6.11 1.80
CA PHE A 85 7.41 -7.53 2.11
C PHE A 85 8.41 -7.92 3.21
N PRO A 86 9.66 -7.42 3.22
CA PRO A 86 10.57 -7.71 4.34
C PRO A 86 10.04 -7.27 5.71
N ALA A 87 9.34 -6.14 5.78
CA ALA A 87 8.74 -5.67 7.02
C ALA A 87 7.64 -6.61 7.48
N ASN A 88 6.82 -7.10 6.55
CA ASN A 88 5.76 -8.06 6.85
C ASN A 88 6.34 -9.40 7.34
N ILE A 89 7.42 -9.87 6.74
CA ILE A 89 8.11 -11.07 7.18
C ILE A 89 8.67 -10.86 8.59
N ASN A 90 9.29 -9.72 8.83
CA ASN A 90 9.87 -9.39 10.14
C ASN A 90 8.78 -9.41 11.21
N HIS A 91 7.62 -8.84 10.94
CA HIS A 91 6.48 -8.84 11.84
C HIS A 91 6.01 -10.27 12.14
N ALA A 92 5.84 -11.09 11.10
CA ALA A 92 5.36 -12.47 11.25
C ALA A 92 6.35 -13.30 12.08
N ILE A 93 7.65 -13.15 11.85
CA ILE A 93 8.67 -13.87 12.60
C ILE A 93 8.65 -13.46 14.07
N ASN A 94 8.55 -12.17 14.36
CA ASN A 94 8.52 -11.68 15.72
C ASN A 94 7.27 -12.15 16.47
N ASP A 95 6.13 -12.15 15.80
CA ASP A 95 4.88 -12.67 16.39
C ASP A 95 4.97 -14.15 16.72
N ILE A 96 5.60 -14.93 15.84
CA ILE A 96 5.78 -16.36 16.04
C ILE A 96 6.80 -16.63 17.15
N ALA A 97 7.82 -15.79 17.25
CA ALA A 97 8.90 -15.96 18.25
C ALA A 97 8.44 -15.63 19.67
N ILE A 98 7.36 -14.89 19.80
CA ILE A 98 6.79 -14.55 21.12
C ILE A 98 5.91 -15.69 21.62
#